data_88e6fe499be9b76fdbf840c0aa8bbb0c
#
_entry.id   88e6fe499be9b76fdbf840c0aa8bbb0c
#
_cell.length_a   1.000
_cell.length_b   1.000
_cell.length_c   1.000
_cell.angle_alpha   90.00
_cell.angle_beta   90.00
_cell.angle_gamma   90.00
#
_symmetry.space_group_name_H-M   'P 1'
#
loop_
_entity.id
_entity.type
_entity.pdbx_description
1 polymer ?
#
loop_
_entity_poly.entity_id
_entity_poly.type
_entity_poly.pdbx_seq_one_letter_code
_entity_poly.pdbx_strand_id
1 'polypeptide(L)'
;MPELNTSSLPDLIFTVLFFFMMVTSMRDVTVNLEIKTPVGGSEIEKLERKSLVSHIYIGPPSKDYRATLGSAPRIQLNEFFATPDAVRDFVHAERENMFEKDKPFMKMSLKIDQNVHMGIVTDVKQELRKAKAQNVVYSATKEWLCRAMWKPLYRIFHR
;
A
#
# COMPACT_ATOMS: atom_id res chain seq x y z
N MET A 1 -8.39 -56.79 -18.10
CA MET A 1 -8.34 -55.73 -17.09
C MET A 1 -8.28 -54.42 -17.85
N PRO A 2 -9.14 -53.44 -17.57
CA PRO A 2 -9.09 -52.17 -18.28
C PRO A 2 -7.79 -51.44 -17.92
N GLU A 3 -7.03 -51.09 -18.92
CA GLU A 3 -5.82 -50.25 -18.73
C GLU A 3 -6.23 -48.90 -18.21
N LEU A 4 -5.74 -48.55 -17.01
CA LEU A 4 -5.91 -47.25 -16.42
C LEU A 4 -5.18 -46.22 -17.31
N ASN A 5 -5.95 -45.37 -17.99
CA ASN A 5 -5.42 -44.31 -18.84
C ASN A 5 -4.76 -43.23 -17.97
N THR A 6 -3.48 -43.42 -17.65
CA THR A 6 -2.70 -42.49 -16.80
C THR A 6 -2.29 -41.21 -17.51
N SER A 7 -2.63 -41.10 -18.81
CA SER A 7 -2.28 -39.94 -19.62
C SER A 7 -2.99 -38.63 -19.20
N SER A 8 -4.16 -38.72 -18.54
CA SER A 8 -4.92 -37.54 -18.09
C SER A 8 -4.53 -37.06 -16.69
N LEU A 9 -3.81 -37.84 -15.92
CA LEU A 9 -3.42 -37.54 -14.53
C LEU A 9 -2.43 -36.35 -14.44
N PRO A 10 -1.39 -36.27 -15.30
CA PRO A 10 -0.50 -35.11 -15.32
C PRO A 10 -1.20 -33.80 -15.69
N ASP A 11 -2.19 -33.84 -16.59
CA ASP A 11 -2.95 -32.66 -17.02
C ASP A 11 -3.81 -32.11 -15.88
N LEU A 12 -4.47 -33.00 -15.13
CA LEU A 12 -5.26 -32.60 -13.96
C LEU A 12 -4.37 -31.96 -12.88
N ILE A 13 -3.20 -32.53 -12.59
CA ILE A 13 -2.25 -31.98 -11.63
C ILE A 13 -1.75 -30.61 -12.09
N PHE A 14 -1.41 -30.48 -13.38
CA PHE A 14 -0.94 -29.25 -13.97
C PHE A 14 -2.01 -28.15 -13.91
N THR A 15 -3.25 -28.46 -14.24
CA THR A 15 -4.39 -27.53 -14.17
C THR A 15 -4.66 -27.07 -12.75
N VAL A 16 -4.60 -27.96 -11.76
CA VAL A 16 -4.77 -27.62 -10.35
C VAL A 16 -3.63 -26.74 -9.84
N LEU A 17 -2.39 -27.03 -10.19
CA LEU A 17 -1.21 -26.23 -9.84
C LEU A 17 -1.31 -24.83 -10.48
N PHE A 18 -1.71 -24.74 -11.74
CA PHE A 18 -1.91 -23.46 -12.44
C PHE A 18 -3.04 -22.64 -11.80
N PHE A 19 -4.13 -23.29 -11.42
CA PHE A 19 -5.24 -22.66 -10.71
C PHE A 19 -4.80 -22.08 -9.36
N PHE A 20 -4.07 -22.84 -8.55
CA PHE A 20 -3.52 -22.35 -7.29
C PHE A 20 -2.53 -21.22 -7.49
N MET A 21 -1.67 -21.29 -8.49
CA MET A 21 -0.73 -20.23 -8.82
C MET A 21 -1.47 -18.93 -9.20
N MET A 22 -2.54 -19.03 -9.98
CA MET A 22 -3.36 -17.88 -10.39
C MET A 22 -4.09 -17.26 -9.20
N VAL A 23 -4.70 -18.08 -8.34
CA VAL A 23 -5.42 -17.61 -7.14
C VAL A 23 -4.46 -16.96 -6.12
N THR A 24 -3.25 -17.49 -5.98
CA THR A 24 -2.25 -16.97 -5.02
C THR A 24 -1.63 -15.65 -5.48
N SER A 25 -1.63 -15.36 -6.78
CA SER A 25 -1.01 -14.16 -7.35
C SER A 25 -1.84 -12.88 -7.18
N MET A 26 -3.11 -12.96 -6.77
CA MET A 26 -4.04 -11.82 -6.74
C MET A 26 -4.28 -11.24 -5.33
N ARG A 27 -3.23 -10.94 -4.57
CA ARG A 27 -3.34 -10.15 -3.34
C ARG A 27 -2.89 -8.72 -3.58
N ASP A 28 -3.70 -7.94 -4.27
CA ASP A 28 -3.54 -6.48 -4.31
C ASP A 28 -4.35 -5.86 -3.16
N VAL A 29 -3.68 -5.07 -2.32
CA VAL A 29 -4.34 -4.31 -1.25
C VAL A 29 -5.20 -3.23 -1.88
N THR A 30 -6.51 -3.30 -1.65
CA THR A 30 -7.47 -2.30 -2.14
C THR A 30 -7.31 -1.00 -1.36
N VAL A 31 -6.87 0.05 -2.02
CA VAL A 31 -6.77 1.39 -1.41
C VAL A 31 -8.09 2.12 -1.62
N ASN A 32 -8.84 2.33 -0.53
CA ASN A 32 -10.13 2.99 -0.51
C ASN A 32 -10.03 4.52 -0.30
N LEU A 33 -8.83 5.07 -0.39
CA LEU A 33 -8.53 6.48 -0.27
C LEU A 33 -8.06 7.08 -1.60
N GLU A 34 -8.46 8.32 -1.86
CA GLU A 34 -7.92 9.10 -2.97
C GLU A 34 -6.69 9.88 -2.47
N ILE A 35 -5.50 9.41 -2.81
CA ILE A 35 -4.24 9.97 -2.32
C ILE A 35 -3.46 10.61 -3.46
N LYS A 36 -3.26 11.91 -3.37
CA LYS A 36 -2.33 12.66 -4.21
C LYS A 36 -1.07 12.91 -3.39
N THR A 37 -0.06 12.07 -3.59
CA THR A 37 1.22 12.20 -2.89
C THR A 37 1.91 13.51 -3.26
N PRO A 38 2.55 14.20 -2.30
CA PRO A 38 3.30 15.42 -2.57
C PRO A 38 4.45 15.15 -3.54
N VAL A 39 4.80 16.16 -4.31
CA VAL A 39 5.96 16.08 -5.22
C VAL A 39 7.22 16.23 -4.37
N GLY A 40 8.07 15.21 -4.41
CA GLY A 40 9.37 15.22 -3.74
C GLY A 40 10.46 15.80 -4.64
N GLY A 41 11.51 16.30 -4.01
CA GLY A 41 12.72 16.77 -4.72
C GLY A 41 13.50 15.65 -5.43
N SER A 42 14.74 15.95 -5.84
CA SER A 42 15.58 15.06 -6.63
C SER A 42 16.02 13.77 -5.92
N GLU A 43 16.04 13.77 -4.59
CA GLU A 43 16.50 12.64 -3.76
C GLU A 43 15.34 11.74 -3.30
N ILE A 44 14.68 11.07 -4.26
CA ILE A 44 13.73 10.01 -3.92
C ILE A 44 14.42 8.66 -4.07
N GLU A 45 14.63 8.01 -2.96
CA GLU A 45 15.20 6.68 -2.89
C GLU A 45 14.14 5.60 -3.15
N LYS A 46 14.47 4.61 -3.98
CA LYS A 46 13.58 3.48 -4.22
C LYS A 46 13.79 2.44 -3.14
N LEU A 47 12.72 2.03 -2.48
CA LEU A 47 12.77 0.96 -1.48
C LEU A 47 13.19 -0.37 -2.14
N GLU A 48 14.31 -0.92 -1.72
CA GLU A 48 14.89 -2.14 -2.31
C GLU A 48 14.07 -3.40 -1.99
N ARG A 49 13.50 -3.49 -0.79
CA ARG A 49 12.75 -4.67 -0.33
C ARG A 49 11.31 -4.32 0.01
N LYS A 50 10.42 -4.56 -0.92
CA LYS A 50 8.98 -4.30 -0.75
C LYS A 50 8.32 -5.21 0.29
N SER A 51 8.83 -6.42 0.50
CA SER A 51 8.29 -7.39 1.46
C SER A 51 8.44 -7.01 2.93
N LEU A 52 9.33 -6.06 3.24
CA LEU A 52 9.58 -5.57 4.60
C LEU A 52 8.89 -4.24 4.88
N VAL A 53 8.03 -3.80 3.97
CA VAL A 53 7.39 -2.49 4.04
C VAL A 53 5.90 -2.65 4.26
N SER A 54 5.42 -2.24 5.43
CA SER A 54 4.00 -2.11 5.70
C SER A 54 3.52 -0.71 5.37
N HIS A 55 2.36 -0.59 4.73
CA HIS A 55 1.83 0.67 4.22
C HIS A 55 0.72 1.21 5.12
N ILE A 56 0.84 2.50 5.45
CA ILE A 56 -0.20 3.30 6.11
C ILE A 56 -0.62 4.40 5.13
N TYR A 57 -1.89 4.49 4.87
CA TYR A 57 -2.47 5.46 3.96
C TYR A 57 -3.23 6.53 4.76
N ILE A 58 -3.04 7.81 4.42
CA ILE A 58 -3.73 8.92 5.06
C ILE A 58 -4.24 9.88 3.99
N GLY A 59 -5.56 9.99 3.89
CA GLY A 59 -6.18 10.84 2.87
C GLY A 59 -7.70 10.88 2.95
N PRO A 60 -8.36 11.65 2.07
CA PRO A 60 -9.80 11.65 1.97
C PRO A 60 -10.31 10.32 1.38
N PRO A 61 -11.49 9.84 1.81
CA PRO A 61 -12.12 8.66 1.24
C PRO A 61 -12.37 8.79 -0.26
N SER A 62 -12.29 7.66 -0.98
CA SER A 62 -12.68 7.57 -2.39
C SER A 62 -14.12 8.03 -2.58
N LYS A 63 -14.49 8.41 -3.80
CA LYS A 63 -15.83 8.93 -4.15
C LYS A 63 -16.95 8.01 -3.68
N ASP A 64 -16.73 6.69 -3.77
CA ASP A 64 -17.71 5.67 -3.39
C ASP A 64 -18.02 5.67 -1.89
N TYR A 65 -17.02 6.00 -1.05
CA TYR A 65 -17.15 6.03 0.40
C TYR A 65 -17.47 7.40 0.98
N ARG A 66 -17.35 8.48 0.17
CA ARG A 66 -17.65 9.86 0.64
C ARG A 66 -19.10 10.05 1.06
N ALA A 67 -20.02 9.36 0.42
CA ALA A 67 -21.46 9.46 0.77
C ALA A 67 -21.74 8.95 2.19
N THR A 68 -21.00 7.93 2.64
CA THR A 68 -21.20 7.27 3.94
C THR A 68 -20.27 7.84 5.02
N LEU A 69 -19.02 8.13 4.68
CA LEU A 69 -17.96 8.46 5.65
C LEU A 69 -17.62 9.97 5.70
N GLY A 70 -18.19 10.77 4.79
CA GLY A 70 -17.85 12.17 4.64
C GLY A 70 -16.53 12.40 3.90
N SER A 71 -16.11 13.67 3.82
CA SER A 71 -14.87 14.08 3.12
C SER A 71 -13.67 14.27 4.04
N ALA A 72 -13.81 14.05 5.33
CA ALA A 72 -12.74 14.21 6.31
C ALA A 72 -11.61 13.21 6.06
N PRO A 73 -10.33 13.61 6.17
CA PRO A 73 -9.20 12.71 6.02
C PRO A 73 -9.26 11.56 7.04
N ARG A 74 -8.99 10.35 6.57
CA ARG A 74 -8.99 9.13 7.38
C ARG A 74 -7.70 8.36 7.20
N ILE A 75 -7.44 7.49 8.16
CA ILE A 75 -6.30 6.56 8.15
C ILE A 75 -6.82 5.23 7.65
N GLN A 76 -6.09 4.61 6.73
CA GLN A 76 -6.35 3.25 6.27
C GLN A 76 -5.11 2.39 6.54
N LEU A 77 -5.33 1.28 7.23
CA LEU A 77 -4.35 0.24 7.52
C LEU A 77 -4.74 -1.00 6.70
N ASN A 78 -3.90 -1.39 5.76
CA ASN A 78 -4.24 -2.42 4.76
C ASN A 78 -5.56 -2.08 4.04
N GLU A 79 -6.64 -2.80 4.31
CA GLU A 79 -7.95 -2.64 3.66
C GLU A 79 -9.00 -1.91 4.52
N PHE A 80 -8.69 -1.65 5.81
CA PHE A 80 -9.66 -1.13 6.78
C PHE A 80 -9.37 0.31 7.19
N PHE A 81 -10.43 1.09 7.36
CA PHE A 81 -10.32 2.40 8.00
C PHE A 81 -10.05 2.23 9.50
N ALA A 82 -9.12 3.02 10.02
CA ALA A 82 -8.68 2.91 11.39
C ALA A 82 -8.54 4.28 12.07
N THR A 83 -8.53 4.27 13.39
CA THR A 83 -8.18 5.42 14.22
C THR A 83 -6.67 5.47 14.47
N PRO A 84 -6.10 6.62 14.88
CA PRO A 84 -4.67 6.71 15.20
C PRO A 84 -4.21 5.68 16.24
N ASP A 85 -5.04 5.39 17.24
CA ASP A 85 -4.71 4.42 18.30
C ASP A 85 -4.51 2.99 17.77
N ALA A 86 -5.28 2.59 16.75
CA ALA A 86 -5.17 1.27 16.13
C ALA A 86 -3.84 1.06 15.37
N VAL A 87 -3.12 2.14 15.06
CA VAL A 87 -1.81 2.06 14.39
C VAL A 87 -0.81 1.27 15.23
N ARG A 88 -0.84 1.42 16.55
CA ARG A 88 0.06 0.68 17.44
C ARG A 88 -0.16 -0.82 17.37
N ASP A 89 -1.41 -1.25 17.46
CA ASP A 89 -1.78 -2.67 17.41
C ASP A 89 -1.47 -3.27 16.03
N PHE A 90 -1.72 -2.51 14.96
CA PHE A 90 -1.32 -2.88 13.61
C PHE A 90 0.18 -3.13 13.48
N VAL A 91 1.03 -2.24 14.01
CA VAL A 91 2.50 -2.41 13.98
C VAL A 91 2.92 -3.66 14.74
N HIS A 92 2.29 -3.96 15.88
CA HIS A 92 2.57 -5.17 16.64
C HIS A 92 2.21 -6.42 15.84
N ALA A 93 1.01 -6.47 15.24
CA ALA A 93 0.56 -7.58 14.43
C ALA A 93 1.46 -7.81 13.20
N GLU A 94 1.82 -6.74 12.49
CA GLU A 94 2.75 -6.84 11.34
C GLU A 94 4.13 -7.38 11.76
N ARG A 95 4.62 -6.92 12.92
CA ARG A 95 5.91 -7.40 13.46
C ARG A 95 5.88 -8.87 13.86
N GLU A 96 4.76 -9.36 14.40
CA GLU A 96 4.58 -10.78 14.74
C GLU A 96 4.53 -11.66 13.50
N ASN A 97 3.93 -11.19 12.42
CA ASN A 97 3.84 -11.90 11.14
C ASN A 97 5.18 -11.97 10.39
N MET A 98 6.17 -11.16 10.79
CA MET A 98 7.51 -11.18 10.17
C MET A 98 8.44 -12.18 10.83
N PHE A 99 9.36 -12.75 10.02
CA PHE A 99 10.44 -13.58 10.56
C PHE A 99 11.33 -12.76 11.50
N GLU A 100 11.86 -13.38 12.55
CA GLU A 100 12.69 -12.70 13.57
C GLU A 100 13.89 -11.94 12.97
N LYS A 101 14.49 -12.50 11.93
CA LYS A 101 15.63 -11.88 11.22
C LYS A 101 15.25 -10.58 10.51
N ASP A 102 14.00 -10.45 10.11
CA ASP A 102 13.49 -9.31 9.33
C ASP A 102 12.86 -8.21 10.20
N LYS A 103 12.49 -8.53 11.44
CA LYS A 103 11.90 -7.58 12.40
C LYS A 103 12.67 -6.26 12.57
N PRO A 104 14.01 -6.24 12.67
CA PRO A 104 14.78 -4.99 12.78
C PRO A 104 14.79 -4.16 11.51
N PHE A 105 14.54 -4.76 10.34
CA PHE A 105 14.53 -4.09 9.04
C PHE A 105 13.13 -3.64 8.59
N MET A 106 12.11 -3.87 9.40
CA MET A 106 10.75 -3.43 9.15
C MET A 106 10.72 -1.92 8.89
N LYS A 107 10.11 -1.52 7.78
CA LYS A 107 9.90 -0.12 7.40
C LYS A 107 8.41 0.18 7.30
N MET A 108 7.99 1.30 7.88
CA MET A 108 6.61 1.79 7.76
C MET A 108 6.56 2.87 6.70
N SER A 109 5.84 2.62 5.60
CA SER A 109 5.65 3.58 4.52
C SER A 109 4.38 4.38 4.75
N LEU A 110 4.53 5.68 4.98
CA LEU A 110 3.40 6.62 5.08
C LEU A 110 3.11 7.21 3.69
N LYS A 111 1.93 6.92 3.17
CA LYS A 111 1.39 7.54 1.95
C LYS A 111 0.34 8.56 2.36
N ILE A 112 0.70 9.83 2.28
CA ILE A 112 -0.10 10.95 2.79
C ILE A 112 -0.54 11.80 1.61
N ASP A 113 -1.83 12.19 1.59
CA ASP A 113 -2.33 13.16 0.63
C ASP A 113 -1.83 14.57 0.99
N GLN A 114 -1.53 15.36 -0.03
CA GLN A 114 -0.97 16.72 0.12
C GLN A 114 -1.88 17.69 0.89
N ASN A 115 -3.19 17.44 0.93
CA ASN A 115 -4.18 18.31 1.59
C ASN A 115 -4.54 17.87 3.01
N VAL A 116 -3.85 16.88 3.57
CA VAL A 116 -4.13 16.37 4.92
C VAL A 116 -3.58 17.32 5.98
N HIS A 117 -4.39 17.57 7.02
CA HIS A 117 -3.95 18.33 8.18
C HIS A 117 -2.83 17.63 8.94
N MET A 118 -1.79 18.38 9.29
CA MET A 118 -0.60 17.86 9.97
C MET A 118 -0.89 17.22 11.34
N GLY A 119 -2.02 17.60 11.99
CA GLY A 119 -2.45 17.01 13.26
C GLY A 119 -2.57 15.49 13.20
N ILE A 120 -3.33 14.97 12.23
CA ILE A 120 -3.53 13.52 12.04
C ILE A 120 -2.19 12.81 11.78
N VAL A 121 -1.32 13.43 10.98
CA VAL A 121 0.01 12.88 10.68
C VAL A 121 0.86 12.81 11.95
N THR A 122 0.78 13.83 12.80
CA THR A 122 1.51 13.89 14.07
C THR A 122 1.02 12.83 15.04
N ASP A 123 -0.29 12.60 15.12
CA ASP A 123 -0.89 11.57 15.97
C ASP A 123 -0.42 10.18 15.53
N VAL A 124 -0.48 9.87 14.23
CA VAL A 124 0.05 8.61 13.68
C VAL A 124 1.54 8.44 13.99
N LYS A 125 2.34 9.50 13.88
CA LYS A 125 3.78 9.46 14.23
C LYS A 125 4.01 9.18 15.71
N GLN A 126 3.18 9.73 16.59
CA GLN A 126 3.28 9.46 18.03
C GLN A 126 2.98 8.00 18.33
N GLU A 127 1.93 7.42 17.73
CA GLU A 127 1.60 6.01 17.90
C GLU A 127 2.70 5.09 17.34
N LEU A 128 3.30 5.43 16.19
CA LEU A 128 4.45 4.70 15.65
C LEU A 128 5.67 4.74 16.60
N ARG A 129 5.92 5.87 17.25
CA ARG A 129 6.99 5.98 18.27
C ARG A 129 6.70 5.11 19.49
N LYS A 130 5.45 5.11 19.99
CA LYS A 130 5.04 4.24 21.10
C LYS A 130 5.19 2.76 20.75
N ALA A 131 4.90 2.38 19.50
CA ALA A 131 5.11 1.03 18.96
C ALA A 131 6.58 0.69 18.66
N LYS A 132 7.52 1.62 18.91
CA LYS A 132 8.96 1.48 18.59
C LYS A 132 9.23 1.19 17.10
N ALA A 133 8.35 1.64 16.20
CA ALA A 133 8.55 1.60 14.75
C ALA A 133 9.29 2.86 14.31
N GLN A 134 10.62 2.86 14.39
CA GLN A 134 11.45 4.04 14.13
C GLN A 134 11.77 4.25 12.64
N ASN A 135 11.70 3.19 11.84
CA ASN A 135 12.02 3.24 10.40
C ASN A 135 10.79 3.68 9.60
N VAL A 136 10.53 4.98 9.58
CA VAL A 136 9.41 5.57 8.85
C VAL A 136 9.89 6.20 7.55
N VAL A 137 9.24 5.85 6.45
CA VAL A 137 9.52 6.36 5.10
C VAL A 137 8.28 7.08 4.56
N TYR A 138 8.47 8.26 3.99
CA TYR A 138 7.38 9.01 3.35
C TYR A 138 7.38 8.75 1.84
N SER A 139 6.21 8.44 1.29
CA SER A 139 6.06 8.29 -0.16
C SER A 139 5.84 9.65 -0.81
N ALA A 140 6.64 9.96 -1.82
CA ALA A 140 6.51 11.16 -2.65
C ALA A 140 6.59 10.79 -4.14
N THR A 141 6.01 11.61 -4.99
CA THR A 141 6.05 11.43 -6.45
C THR A 141 7.23 12.23 -7.01
N LYS A 142 7.96 11.67 -7.99
CA LYS A 142 9.06 12.40 -8.66
C LYS A 142 8.49 13.50 -9.55
N GLU A 143 9.10 14.68 -9.48
CA GLU A 143 8.69 15.87 -10.23
C GLU A 143 8.63 15.65 -11.75
N TRP A 144 9.54 14.88 -12.33
CA TRP A 144 9.57 14.61 -13.77
C TRP A 144 8.37 13.78 -14.26
N LEU A 145 7.78 12.93 -13.42
CA LEU A 145 6.56 12.18 -13.77
C LEU A 145 5.35 13.12 -13.91
N CYS A 146 5.22 14.11 -13.02
CA CYS A 146 4.17 15.13 -13.12
C CYS A 146 4.32 15.96 -14.41
N ARG A 147 5.56 16.34 -14.77
CA ARG A 147 5.85 17.09 -15.99
C ARG A 147 5.63 16.27 -17.28
N ALA A 148 5.88 14.97 -17.24
CA ALA A 148 5.66 14.07 -18.39
C ALA A 148 4.18 13.81 -18.67
N MET A 149 3.34 13.72 -17.64
CA MET A 149 1.88 13.55 -17.79
C MET A 149 1.16 14.83 -18.25
N TRP A 150 1.73 16.02 -17.98
CA TRP A 150 1.14 17.31 -18.36
C TRP A 150 1.47 17.74 -19.80
N LYS A 151 2.61 17.32 -20.36
CA LYS A 151 3.04 17.72 -21.73
C LYS A 151 2.07 17.37 -22.87
N PRO A 152 1.37 16.25 -22.91
CA PRO A 152 0.46 15.96 -24.03
C PRO A 152 -0.79 16.83 -24.04
N LEU A 153 -1.27 17.32 -22.90
CA LEU A 153 -2.49 18.16 -22.82
C LEU A 153 -2.24 19.62 -23.22
N TYR A 154 -1.04 20.13 -22.97
CA TYR A 154 -0.71 21.52 -23.31
C TYR A 154 -0.59 21.76 -24.84
N ARG A 155 -0.26 20.73 -25.62
CA ARG A 155 -0.13 20.83 -27.09
C ARG A 155 -1.47 20.81 -27.84
N ILE A 156 -2.57 20.41 -27.16
CA ILE A 156 -3.90 20.33 -27.77
C ILE A 156 -4.65 21.66 -27.62
N PHE A 157 -4.32 22.50 -26.64
CA PHE A 157 -5.05 23.75 -26.33
C PHE A 157 -4.43 25.01 -26.96
N HIS A 158 -3.28 24.93 -27.63
CA HIS A 158 -2.61 26.08 -28.24
C HIS A 158 -2.31 25.84 -29.73
N ARG A 159 -3.35 25.41 -30.47
CA ARG A 159 -3.36 25.49 -31.93
C ARG A 159 -4.60 26.17 -32.40
#